data_37e177659a5f16f6255893a51d3ae699
#
_entry.id   37e177659a5f16f6255893a51d3ae699
#
_cell.length_a   1.000
_cell.length_b   1.000
_cell.length_c   1.000
_cell.angle_alpha   90.00
_cell.angle_beta   90.00
_cell.angle_gamma   90.00
#
_symmetry.space_group_name_H-M   'P 1'
#
loop_
_entity.id
_entity.type
_entity.pdbx_description
1 polymer ?
#
loop_
_entity_poly.entity_id
_entity_poly.type
_entity_poly.pdbx_seq_one_letter_code
_entity_poly.pdbx_strand_id
1 'polypeptide(L)'
;MIMYNDYQNCRSNLNDEEMYGCGNCNLVVKSSDGTKNAYSIWLMDSNDYMNTPDGDFGYNCVHKDQIDWYEKRSKELADENGGKPVPAILFQHIPVQQEILELQEVAEMGENVVEHDGKFYSFGDKLISGRLREYPCPPYMKQDHTAQLKSWKKMGDVKAAFFGHDHVNDFHIRIDGISLYQTLGAGYFTYGEERGGRLIVLDENTHLHITIYHLCLKYEMS
;
A
#
# COMPACT_ATOMS: atom_id res chain seq x y z
N MET A 1 2.24 17.77 -8.10
CA MET A 1 1.42 18.13 -6.90
C MET A 1 0.80 19.52 -6.97
N ILE A 2 1.53 20.56 -7.33
CA ILE A 2 0.99 21.94 -7.42
C ILE A 2 -0.33 21.99 -8.21
N MET A 3 -0.40 21.28 -9.34
CA MET A 3 -1.60 21.24 -10.19
C MET A 3 -2.85 20.69 -9.47
N TYR A 4 -2.71 19.77 -8.53
CA TYR A 4 -3.85 19.23 -7.79
C TYR A 4 -4.38 20.16 -6.71
N ASN A 5 -3.54 21.06 -6.18
CA ASN A 5 -3.94 22.02 -5.17
C ASN A 5 -4.91 23.09 -5.70
N ASP A 6 -4.99 23.24 -7.04
CA ASP A 6 -5.94 24.15 -7.68
C ASP A 6 -7.39 23.62 -7.64
N TYR A 7 -7.60 22.37 -7.28
CA TYR A 7 -8.94 21.78 -7.18
C TYR A 7 -9.52 22.01 -5.78
N GLN A 8 -10.73 22.55 -5.73
CA GLN A 8 -11.43 22.94 -4.49
C GLN A 8 -11.53 21.80 -3.44
N ASN A 9 -11.61 20.56 -3.87
CA ASN A 9 -11.76 19.39 -3.01
C ASN A 9 -10.44 18.65 -2.75
N CYS A 10 -9.32 19.15 -3.25
CA CYS A 10 -8.02 18.59 -2.94
C CYS A 10 -7.71 18.76 -1.45
N ARG A 11 -7.33 17.67 -0.81
CA ARG A 11 -6.95 17.62 0.61
C ARG A 11 -5.47 17.26 0.81
N SER A 12 -4.77 16.92 -0.26
CA SER A 12 -3.34 16.68 -0.19
C SER A 12 -2.58 18.00 -0.31
N ASN A 13 -1.64 18.17 0.60
CA ASN A 13 -0.63 19.23 0.53
C ASN A 13 0.64 18.66 -0.13
N LEU A 14 1.69 19.50 -0.25
CA LEU A 14 3.01 19.00 -0.65
C LEU A 14 3.51 17.93 0.32
N ASN A 15 3.41 18.19 1.60
CA ASN A 15 3.56 17.26 2.74
C ASN A 15 2.91 17.92 3.95
N ASP A 16 2.52 17.12 4.95
CA ASP A 16 2.02 17.65 6.24
C ASP A 16 3.16 18.29 7.06
N GLU A 17 4.40 17.77 6.92
CA GLU A 17 5.62 18.30 7.53
C GLU A 17 6.77 18.24 6.51
N GLU A 18 7.92 18.84 6.81
CA GLU A 18 9.12 18.72 5.98
C GLU A 18 9.69 17.31 6.08
N MET A 19 9.68 16.57 4.97
CA MET A 19 10.20 15.22 4.83
C MET A 19 10.49 14.88 3.37
N TYR A 20 11.14 13.75 3.15
CA TYR A 20 11.39 13.26 1.80
C TYR A 20 10.07 12.95 1.06
N GLY A 21 10.09 13.09 -0.26
CA GLY A 21 8.92 12.85 -1.09
C GLY A 21 7.93 14.01 -1.11
N CYS A 22 6.73 13.76 -1.60
CA CYS A 22 5.73 14.79 -1.84
C CYS A 22 4.31 14.22 -1.70
N GLY A 23 3.46 14.89 -0.93
CA GLY A 23 2.07 14.48 -0.74
C GLY A 23 1.86 13.46 0.36
N ASN A 24 2.85 13.27 1.24
CA ASN A 24 2.65 12.52 2.46
C ASN A 24 1.64 13.25 3.34
N CYS A 25 0.52 12.64 3.62
CA CYS A 25 -0.50 13.25 4.47
C CYS A 25 -1.33 12.24 5.24
N ASN A 26 -1.92 12.71 6.33
CA ASN A 26 -2.83 11.97 7.16
C ASN A 26 -4.22 12.61 7.15
N LEU A 27 -5.23 11.84 6.80
CA LEU A 27 -6.62 12.27 6.81
C LEU A 27 -7.37 11.52 7.90
N VAL A 28 -8.10 12.23 8.73
CA VAL A 28 -8.88 11.65 9.82
C VAL A 28 -10.36 11.67 9.47
N VAL A 29 -11.01 10.52 9.58
CA VAL A 29 -12.45 10.35 9.44
C VAL A 29 -13.06 10.36 10.84
N LYS A 30 -13.92 11.33 11.11
CA LYS A 30 -14.66 11.41 12.36
C LYS A 30 -15.79 10.37 12.40
N SER A 31 -16.16 9.93 13.61
CA SER A 31 -17.39 9.17 13.82
C SER A 31 -18.62 9.98 13.39
N SER A 32 -19.72 9.31 13.11
CA SER A 32 -20.97 9.95 12.67
C SER A 32 -21.51 10.98 13.67
N ASP A 33 -21.25 10.79 14.96
CA ASP A 33 -21.60 11.74 16.03
C ASP A 33 -20.54 12.84 16.24
N GLY A 34 -19.41 12.79 15.50
CA GLY A 34 -18.30 13.75 15.58
C GLY A 34 -17.44 13.68 16.84
N THR A 35 -17.68 12.74 17.75
CA THR A 35 -17.06 12.75 19.09
C THR A 35 -15.66 12.15 19.14
N LYS A 36 -15.30 11.30 18.16
CA LYS A 36 -14.00 10.59 18.11
C LYS A 36 -13.45 10.48 16.70
N ASN A 37 -12.19 10.11 16.61
CA ASN A 37 -11.57 9.69 15.35
C ASN A 37 -11.96 8.23 15.08
N ALA A 38 -12.79 7.98 14.06
CA ALA A 38 -13.25 6.64 13.72
C ALA A 38 -12.19 5.88 12.92
N TYR A 39 -11.59 6.55 11.92
CA TYR A 39 -10.55 5.99 11.07
C TYR A 39 -9.48 7.02 10.73
N SER A 40 -8.31 6.52 10.38
CA SER A 40 -7.21 7.28 9.81
C SER A 40 -6.87 6.76 8.42
N ILE A 41 -6.60 7.66 7.48
CA ILE A 41 -6.19 7.35 6.13
C ILE A 41 -4.81 7.95 5.92
N TRP A 42 -3.84 7.11 5.61
CA TRP A 42 -2.48 7.51 5.30
C TRP A 42 -2.27 7.51 3.79
N LEU A 43 -1.78 8.62 3.27
CA LEU A 43 -1.22 8.72 1.92
C LEU A 43 0.29 8.85 2.08
N MET A 44 1.03 7.88 1.55
CA MET A 44 2.49 7.83 1.66
C MET A 44 3.10 7.89 0.28
N ASP A 45 3.99 8.84 0.04
CA ASP A 45 4.80 8.84 -1.17
C ASP A 45 5.86 7.74 -1.07
N SER A 46 5.73 6.73 -1.90
CA SER A 46 6.73 5.66 -2.02
C SER A 46 7.91 6.05 -2.90
N ASN A 47 7.92 7.30 -3.33
CA ASN A 47 8.92 7.91 -4.18
C ASN A 47 8.95 7.34 -5.62
N ASP A 48 9.96 7.68 -6.39
CA ASP A 48 10.07 7.33 -7.81
C ASP A 48 11.31 6.43 -8.03
N TYR A 49 12.25 6.88 -8.81
CA TYR A 49 13.53 6.19 -9.05
C TYR A 49 14.65 6.77 -8.19
N MET A 50 15.68 5.99 -7.97
CA MET A 50 16.89 6.44 -7.30
C MET A 50 18.14 5.82 -7.91
N ASN A 51 19.28 6.52 -7.79
CA ASN A 51 20.58 5.87 -7.90
C ASN A 51 20.84 5.18 -6.57
N THR A 52 21.00 3.86 -6.60
CA THR A 52 21.26 3.10 -5.39
C THR A 52 22.68 3.36 -4.87
N PRO A 53 22.97 3.17 -3.59
CA PRO A 53 24.34 3.28 -3.05
C PRO A 53 25.36 2.36 -3.74
N ASP A 54 24.90 1.31 -4.42
CA ASP A 54 25.75 0.37 -5.17
C ASP A 54 26.05 0.83 -6.61
N GLY A 55 25.47 1.96 -7.03
CA GLY A 55 25.65 2.54 -8.35
C GLY A 55 24.64 2.04 -9.39
N ASP A 56 23.69 1.20 -9.02
CA ASP A 56 22.60 0.79 -9.89
C ASP A 56 21.48 1.86 -9.92
N PHE A 57 20.58 1.76 -10.87
CA PHE A 57 19.37 2.56 -10.96
C PHE A 57 18.15 1.68 -10.72
N GLY A 58 17.25 2.11 -9.84
CA GLY A 58 16.09 1.30 -9.50
C GLY A 58 14.99 2.11 -8.81
N TYR A 59 13.93 1.42 -8.43
CA TYR A 59 12.83 2.02 -7.69
C TYR A 59 13.27 2.37 -6.27
N ASN A 60 12.80 3.52 -5.81
CA ASN A 60 13.03 4.01 -4.46
C ASN A 60 12.11 3.27 -3.46
N CYS A 61 12.14 3.69 -2.20
CA CYS A 61 11.30 3.17 -1.12
C CYS A 61 10.90 4.32 -0.19
N VAL A 62 10.03 4.05 0.77
CA VAL A 62 9.70 4.99 1.83
C VAL A 62 10.92 5.20 2.74
N HIS A 63 11.30 6.45 2.95
CA HIS A 63 12.49 6.84 3.71
C HIS A 63 12.21 6.91 5.22
N LYS A 64 13.31 6.92 6.00
CA LYS A 64 13.22 6.90 7.46
C LYS A 64 12.48 8.09 8.04
N ASP A 65 12.67 9.29 7.51
CA ASP A 65 11.99 10.50 7.98
C ASP A 65 10.47 10.45 7.75
N GLN A 66 10.03 9.84 6.64
CA GLN A 66 8.62 9.57 6.38
C GLN A 66 8.04 8.58 7.41
N ILE A 67 8.81 7.53 7.78
CA ILE A 67 8.43 6.56 8.81
C ILE A 67 8.37 7.23 10.18
N ASP A 68 9.35 8.07 10.53
CA ASP A 68 9.41 8.80 11.80
C ASP A 68 8.21 9.77 11.92
N TRP A 69 7.85 10.45 10.83
CA TRP A 69 6.65 11.28 10.77
C TRP A 69 5.37 10.47 11.00
N TYR A 70 5.23 9.32 10.31
CA TYR A 70 4.10 8.43 10.48
C TYR A 70 3.98 7.97 11.96
N GLU A 71 5.06 7.51 12.57
CA GLU A 71 5.06 7.06 13.97
C GLU A 71 4.66 8.18 14.94
N LYS A 72 5.22 9.37 14.74
CA LYS A 72 4.88 10.56 15.54
C LYS A 72 3.38 10.86 15.44
N ARG A 73 2.86 10.97 14.22
CA ARG A 73 1.46 11.32 13.98
C ARG A 73 0.50 10.24 14.44
N SER A 74 0.82 8.97 14.23
CA SER A 74 0.02 7.84 14.72
C SER A 74 -0.07 7.84 16.25
N LYS A 75 1.05 8.17 16.94
CA LYS A 75 1.05 8.32 18.39
C LYS A 75 0.16 9.48 18.86
N GLU A 76 0.24 10.63 18.23
CA GLU A 76 -0.61 11.79 18.54
C GLU A 76 -2.09 11.43 18.42
N LEU A 77 -2.49 10.74 17.33
CA LEU A 77 -3.85 10.27 17.13
C LEU A 77 -4.30 9.27 18.21
N ALA A 78 -3.41 8.39 18.64
CA ALA A 78 -3.70 7.47 19.74
C ALA A 78 -3.89 8.21 21.07
N ASP A 79 -3.05 9.21 21.37
CA ASP A 79 -3.16 10.05 22.56
C ASP A 79 -4.51 10.82 22.55
N GLU A 80 -4.90 11.40 21.41
CA GLU A 80 -6.22 12.03 21.21
C GLU A 80 -7.38 11.03 21.39
N ASN A 81 -7.15 9.75 21.14
CA ASN A 81 -8.13 8.66 21.20
C ASN A 81 -8.07 7.87 22.52
N GLY A 82 -7.61 8.49 23.61
CA GLY A 82 -7.53 7.88 24.93
C GLY A 82 -6.48 6.78 25.04
N GLY A 83 -5.38 6.90 24.34
CA GLY A 83 -4.26 5.96 24.32
C GLY A 83 -4.45 4.73 23.44
N LYS A 84 -5.52 4.69 22.64
CA LYS A 84 -5.81 3.57 21.74
C LYS A 84 -5.52 3.97 20.28
N PRO A 85 -4.80 3.12 19.50
CA PRO A 85 -4.59 3.39 18.09
C PRO A 85 -5.92 3.64 17.34
N VAL A 86 -5.94 4.64 16.50
CA VAL A 86 -7.06 4.87 15.58
C VAL A 86 -6.90 3.92 14.41
N PRO A 87 -7.89 3.05 14.12
CA PRO A 87 -7.76 2.11 13.01
C PRO A 87 -7.48 2.83 11.70
N ALA A 88 -6.54 2.30 10.92
CA ALA A 88 -6.04 2.99 9.74
C ALA A 88 -5.95 2.09 8.50
N ILE A 89 -6.10 2.73 7.35
CA ILE A 89 -5.71 2.20 6.05
C ILE A 89 -4.63 3.09 5.44
N LEU A 90 -3.74 2.50 4.65
CA LEU A 90 -2.62 3.19 4.04
C LEU A 90 -2.62 2.99 2.53
N PHE A 91 -2.31 4.04 1.79
CA PHE A 91 -2.14 4.02 0.35
C PHE A 91 -0.74 4.51 -0.02
N GLN A 92 -0.06 3.75 -0.86
CA GLN A 92 1.19 4.14 -1.52
C GLN A 92 1.29 3.45 -2.87
N HIS A 93 2.12 3.96 -3.78
CA HIS A 93 2.24 3.40 -5.12
C HIS A 93 3.11 2.15 -5.15
N ILE A 94 4.39 2.26 -4.80
CA ILE A 94 5.34 1.15 -4.78
C ILE A 94 5.09 0.34 -3.49
N PRO A 95 4.92 -0.99 -3.57
CA PRO A 95 4.62 -1.82 -2.41
C PRO A 95 5.79 -1.90 -1.41
N VAL A 96 5.50 -2.44 -0.24
CA VAL A 96 6.53 -2.80 0.74
C VAL A 96 7.30 -4.02 0.27
N GLN A 97 8.58 -4.10 0.63
CA GLN A 97 9.47 -5.20 0.23
C GLN A 97 8.99 -6.57 0.70
N GLN A 98 8.13 -6.61 1.71
CA GLN A 98 7.57 -7.87 2.24
C GLN A 98 6.77 -8.64 1.20
N GLU A 99 6.18 -8.00 0.21
CA GLU A 99 5.48 -8.73 -0.88
C GLU A 99 6.44 -9.66 -1.63
N ILE A 100 7.69 -9.23 -1.85
CA ILE A 100 8.72 -10.07 -2.47
C ILE A 100 9.23 -11.13 -1.48
N LEU A 101 9.46 -10.76 -0.22
CA LEU A 101 10.03 -11.65 0.80
C LEU A 101 9.09 -12.79 1.19
N GLU A 102 7.80 -12.64 0.96
CA GLU A 102 6.80 -13.66 1.26
C GLU A 102 6.60 -14.67 0.11
N LEU A 103 7.18 -14.42 -1.07
CA LEU A 103 7.19 -15.37 -2.17
C LEU A 103 8.05 -16.60 -1.83
N GLN A 104 7.56 -17.74 -2.23
CA GLN A 104 8.23 -19.03 -2.04
C GLN A 104 8.54 -19.66 -3.40
N GLU A 105 9.76 -20.20 -3.56
CA GLU A 105 10.12 -20.97 -4.73
C GLU A 105 9.31 -22.26 -4.76
N VAL A 106 8.72 -22.58 -5.93
CA VAL A 106 7.94 -23.78 -6.17
C VAL A 106 8.52 -24.57 -7.36
N ALA A 107 8.18 -25.83 -7.48
CA ALA A 107 8.83 -26.71 -8.44
C ALA A 107 8.38 -26.51 -9.89
N GLU A 108 7.16 -26.03 -10.12
CA GLU A 108 6.55 -25.95 -11.44
C GLU A 108 5.56 -24.81 -11.58
N MET A 109 5.27 -24.43 -12.82
CA MET A 109 4.27 -23.44 -13.17
C MET A 109 2.86 -23.94 -12.81
N GLY A 110 2.00 -23.03 -12.35
CA GLY A 110 0.62 -23.30 -11.98
C GLY A 110 -0.21 -22.03 -11.84
N GLU A 111 -1.40 -22.15 -11.29
CA GLU A 111 -2.22 -21.01 -10.95
C GLU A 111 -1.56 -20.18 -9.84
N ASN A 112 -1.52 -18.84 -10.02
CA ASN A 112 -0.83 -17.92 -9.10
C ASN A 112 0.65 -18.26 -8.87
N VAL A 113 1.29 -18.79 -9.89
CA VAL A 113 2.73 -19.03 -9.96
C VAL A 113 3.31 -18.15 -11.06
N VAL A 114 4.39 -17.45 -10.77
CA VAL A 114 5.11 -16.58 -11.71
C VAL A 114 6.55 -17.06 -11.89
N GLU A 115 7.09 -16.85 -13.09
CA GLU A 115 8.50 -17.15 -13.36
C GLU A 115 9.35 -15.90 -13.19
N HIS A 116 10.50 -16.06 -12.55
CA HIS A 116 11.52 -15.02 -12.44
C HIS A 116 12.90 -15.67 -12.38
N ASP A 117 13.81 -15.22 -13.25
CA ASP A 117 15.19 -15.71 -13.34
C ASP A 117 15.29 -17.27 -13.45
N GLY A 118 14.38 -17.87 -14.22
CA GLY A 118 14.35 -19.32 -14.45
C GLY A 118 13.82 -20.15 -13.27
N LYS A 119 13.20 -19.51 -12.29
CA LYS A 119 12.57 -20.12 -11.13
C LYS A 119 11.10 -19.72 -11.04
N PHE A 120 10.32 -20.53 -10.34
CA PHE A 120 8.91 -20.30 -10.16
C PHE A 120 8.60 -19.89 -8.72
N TYR A 121 7.69 -18.93 -8.55
CA TYR A 121 7.37 -18.34 -7.25
C TYR A 121 5.87 -18.23 -7.05
N SER A 122 5.42 -18.44 -5.81
CA SER A 122 4.03 -18.28 -5.39
C SER A 122 3.96 -17.81 -3.94
N PHE A 123 2.83 -17.24 -3.55
CA PHE A 123 2.53 -16.96 -2.14
C PHE A 123 2.04 -18.21 -1.39
N GLY A 124 1.67 -19.29 -2.11
CA GLY A 124 1.08 -20.48 -1.50
C GLY A 124 -0.15 -20.13 -0.64
N ASP A 125 -0.21 -20.68 0.56
CA ASP A 125 -1.33 -20.48 1.50
C ASP A 125 -1.46 -19.03 2.03
N LYS A 126 -0.50 -18.16 1.75
CA LYS A 126 -0.56 -16.74 2.13
C LYS A 126 -1.45 -15.91 1.21
N LEU A 127 -1.72 -16.41 0.00
CA LEU A 127 -2.65 -15.78 -0.93
C LEU A 127 -4.09 -15.97 -0.42
N ILE A 128 -4.73 -14.90 -0.03
CA ILE A 128 -6.10 -14.94 0.50
C ILE A 128 -7.12 -14.82 -0.64
N SER A 129 -6.85 -13.94 -1.60
CA SER A 129 -7.72 -13.72 -2.77
C SER A 129 -6.99 -12.96 -3.87
N GLY A 130 -7.60 -12.91 -5.04
CA GLY A 130 -7.03 -12.26 -6.21
C GLY A 130 -6.00 -13.11 -6.90
N ARG A 131 -5.10 -12.51 -7.67
CA ARG A 131 -4.20 -13.23 -8.57
C ARG A 131 -2.79 -12.64 -8.58
N LEU A 132 -1.80 -13.52 -8.51
CA LEU A 132 -0.40 -13.24 -8.80
C LEU A 132 -0.16 -13.60 -10.28
N ARG A 133 0.13 -12.60 -11.13
CA ARG A 133 0.30 -12.77 -12.58
C ARG A 133 1.66 -12.38 -13.10
N GLU A 134 2.36 -11.55 -12.35
CA GLU A 134 3.74 -11.17 -12.63
C GLU A 134 4.55 -11.17 -11.34
N TYR A 135 5.85 -11.40 -11.44
CA TYR A 135 6.74 -11.25 -10.31
C TYR A 135 6.69 -9.79 -9.84
N PRO A 136 6.35 -9.51 -8.58
CA PRO A 136 6.21 -8.16 -8.10
C PRO A 136 7.49 -7.35 -8.32
N CYS A 137 7.35 -6.11 -8.77
CA CYS A 137 8.49 -5.26 -9.05
C CYS A 137 9.09 -4.70 -7.75
N PRO A 138 10.32 -5.06 -7.37
CA PRO A 138 10.84 -4.74 -6.05
C PRO A 138 11.23 -3.27 -5.94
N PRO A 139 10.87 -2.59 -4.83
CA PRO A 139 11.57 -1.39 -4.41
C PRO A 139 12.99 -1.72 -3.96
N TYR A 140 13.81 -0.69 -3.70
CA TYR A 140 15.17 -0.91 -3.25
C TYR A 140 15.24 -1.77 -1.97
N MET A 141 15.90 -2.92 -2.08
CA MET A 141 15.88 -3.98 -1.05
C MET A 141 17.03 -3.93 -0.04
N LYS A 142 18.08 -3.12 -0.28
CA LYS A 142 19.27 -3.10 0.56
C LYS A 142 19.22 -2.14 1.74
N GLN A 143 18.18 -1.31 1.86
CA GLN A 143 17.89 -0.54 3.08
C GLN A 143 17.23 -1.47 4.12
N ASP A 144 16.87 -0.95 5.30
CA ASP A 144 16.05 -1.73 6.23
C ASP A 144 14.66 -1.95 5.62
N HIS A 145 14.58 -2.97 4.75
CA HIS A 145 13.39 -3.35 4.01
C HIS A 145 12.23 -3.80 4.90
N THR A 146 12.45 -3.92 6.19
CA THR A 146 11.39 -4.27 7.15
C THR A 146 10.91 -3.08 7.97
N ALA A 147 11.54 -1.91 7.84
CA ALA A 147 11.28 -0.77 8.71
C ALA A 147 9.84 -0.30 8.67
N GLN A 148 9.25 -0.17 7.48
CA GLN A 148 7.88 0.32 7.31
C GLN A 148 6.86 -0.64 7.94
N LEU A 149 6.92 -1.94 7.66
CA LEU A 149 6.02 -2.93 8.26
C LEU A 149 6.22 -3.06 9.77
N LYS A 150 7.47 -3.01 10.26
CA LYS A 150 7.78 -3.00 11.70
C LYS A 150 7.14 -1.79 12.39
N SER A 151 7.19 -0.64 11.75
CA SER A 151 6.58 0.59 12.24
C SER A 151 5.06 0.47 12.35
N TRP A 152 4.38 -0.06 11.32
CA TRP A 152 2.94 -0.32 11.36
C TRP A 152 2.55 -1.28 12.49
N LYS A 153 3.34 -2.35 12.67
CA LYS A 153 3.13 -3.29 13.78
C LYS A 153 3.34 -2.64 15.15
N LYS A 154 4.36 -1.80 15.28
CA LYS A 154 4.66 -1.06 16.52
C LYS A 154 3.53 -0.12 16.90
N MET A 155 3.01 0.62 15.94
CA MET A 155 1.92 1.59 16.18
C MET A 155 0.55 0.91 16.32
N GLY A 156 0.33 -0.22 15.63
CA GLY A 156 -0.87 -1.05 15.76
C GLY A 156 -2.13 -0.46 15.14
N ASP A 157 -2.01 0.63 14.38
CA ASP A 157 -3.12 1.33 13.73
C ASP A 157 -3.42 0.80 12.33
N VAL A 158 -2.41 0.60 11.47
CA VAL A 158 -2.58 0.13 10.09
C VAL A 158 -3.12 -1.30 10.06
N LYS A 159 -4.30 -1.47 9.45
CA LYS A 159 -4.97 -2.77 9.29
C LYS A 159 -4.90 -3.28 7.87
N ALA A 160 -4.83 -2.35 6.91
CA ALA A 160 -4.69 -2.67 5.49
C ALA A 160 -3.84 -1.61 4.78
N ALA A 161 -3.02 -2.07 3.84
CA ALA A 161 -2.28 -1.20 2.92
C ALA A 161 -2.61 -1.58 1.47
N PHE A 162 -2.69 -0.56 0.62
CA PHE A 162 -3.09 -0.68 -0.77
C PHE A 162 -2.00 -0.12 -1.67
N PHE A 163 -1.65 -0.90 -2.69
CA PHE A 163 -0.54 -0.61 -3.60
C PHE A 163 -1.01 -0.64 -5.05
N GLY A 164 -0.29 0.08 -5.90
CA GLY A 164 -0.32 -0.01 -7.35
C GLY A 164 0.98 -0.64 -7.86
N HIS A 165 1.63 0.02 -8.82
CA HIS A 165 2.94 -0.30 -9.36
C HIS A 165 2.94 -1.49 -10.32
N ASP A 166 2.60 -2.69 -9.87
CA ASP A 166 2.42 -3.87 -10.71
C ASP A 166 1.05 -3.78 -11.40
N HIS A 167 1.04 -3.76 -12.73
CA HIS A 167 -0.17 -3.38 -13.45
C HIS A 167 -1.19 -4.51 -13.60
N VAL A 168 -0.76 -5.76 -13.48
CA VAL A 168 -1.60 -6.94 -13.67
C VAL A 168 -1.85 -7.74 -12.42
N ASN A 169 -1.15 -7.47 -11.33
CA ASN A 169 -1.37 -8.09 -10.04
C ASN A 169 -2.60 -7.52 -9.34
N ASP A 170 -3.41 -8.38 -8.74
CA ASP A 170 -4.59 -7.99 -7.98
C ASP A 170 -4.78 -8.79 -6.67
N PHE A 171 -3.68 -9.34 -6.16
CA PHE A 171 -3.69 -10.22 -4.99
C PHE A 171 -3.96 -9.50 -3.66
N HIS A 172 -4.41 -10.28 -2.70
CA HIS A 172 -4.47 -9.95 -1.28
C HIS A 172 -3.70 -11.02 -0.49
N ILE A 173 -2.72 -10.58 0.24
CA ILE A 173 -1.98 -11.38 1.23
C ILE A 173 -2.11 -10.76 2.62
N ARG A 174 -1.79 -11.53 3.66
CA ARG A 174 -1.76 -11.02 5.04
C ARG A 174 -0.45 -11.37 5.71
N ILE A 175 0.19 -10.35 6.30
CA ILE A 175 1.44 -10.49 7.02
C ILE A 175 1.23 -9.93 8.43
N ASP A 176 1.45 -10.75 9.45
CA ASP A 176 1.35 -10.34 10.86
C ASP A 176 0.05 -9.61 11.24
N GLY A 177 -1.05 -10.01 10.62
CA GLY A 177 -2.38 -9.42 10.86
C GLY A 177 -2.70 -8.19 10.00
N ILE A 178 -1.74 -7.67 9.23
CA ILE A 178 -1.93 -6.56 8.30
C ILE A 178 -2.23 -7.11 6.91
N SER A 179 -3.31 -6.63 6.30
CA SER A 179 -3.70 -7.01 4.94
C SER A 179 -2.98 -6.14 3.91
N LEU A 180 -2.33 -6.76 2.93
CA LEU A 180 -1.65 -6.10 1.82
C LEU A 180 -2.40 -6.38 0.53
N TYR A 181 -2.78 -5.34 -0.20
CA TYR A 181 -3.58 -5.42 -1.41
C TYR A 181 -2.84 -4.81 -2.58
N GLN A 182 -2.49 -5.62 -3.54
CA GLN A 182 -2.06 -5.15 -4.85
C GLN A 182 -3.29 -4.85 -5.71
N THR A 183 -3.30 -3.74 -6.45
CA THR A 183 -4.45 -3.28 -7.22
C THR A 183 -4.09 -3.12 -8.68
N LEU A 184 -4.94 -3.64 -9.57
CA LEU A 184 -4.79 -3.52 -11.02
C LEU A 184 -4.57 -2.08 -11.47
N GLY A 185 -3.81 -1.92 -12.54
CA GLY A 185 -3.70 -0.64 -13.22
C GLY A 185 -5.06 -0.17 -13.74
N ALA A 186 -5.41 1.11 -13.51
CA ALA A 186 -6.64 1.71 -13.99
C ALA A 186 -6.52 2.31 -15.38
N GLY A 187 -5.31 2.71 -15.79
CA GLY A 187 -5.06 3.39 -17.07
C GLY A 187 -4.76 2.44 -18.22
N TYR A 188 -5.14 2.84 -19.45
CA TYR A 188 -4.91 2.06 -20.66
C TYR A 188 -3.58 2.38 -21.38
N PHE A 189 -2.69 3.12 -20.73
CA PHE A 189 -1.40 3.52 -21.32
C PHE A 189 -0.26 2.56 -21.02
N THR A 190 -0.54 1.43 -20.37
CA THR A 190 0.43 0.45 -19.92
C THR A 190 0.02 -0.96 -20.29
N TYR A 191 0.90 -1.92 -20.06
CA TYR A 191 0.68 -3.33 -20.36
C TYR A 191 -0.46 -3.95 -19.52
N GLY A 192 -0.90 -5.14 -19.93
CA GLY A 192 -2.01 -5.88 -19.34
C GLY A 192 -3.34 -5.57 -20.04
N GLU A 193 -4.24 -6.55 -20.03
CA GLU A 193 -5.56 -6.45 -20.69
C GLU A 193 -6.66 -6.07 -19.71
N GLU A 194 -6.52 -6.44 -18.46
CA GLU A 194 -7.51 -6.15 -17.41
C GLU A 194 -7.19 -4.80 -16.74
N ARG A 195 -8.24 -4.08 -16.42
CA ARG A 195 -8.18 -2.82 -15.68
C ARG A 195 -9.11 -2.90 -14.50
N GLY A 196 -8.76 -2.22 -13.43
CA GLY A 196 -9.61 -2.33 -12.26
C GLY A 196 -9.31 -1.32 -11.18
N GLY A 197 -10.00 -1.51 -10.07
CA GLY A 197 -9.86 -0.73 -8.86
C GLY A 197 -10.47 -1.47 -7.69
N ARG A 198 -10.43 -0.85 -6.52
CA ARG A 198 -11.03 -1.39 -5.31
C ARG A 198 -11.97 -0.35 -4.71
N LEU A 199 -13.20 -0.76 -4.40
CA LEU A 199 -14.10 0.00 -3.54
C LEU A 199 -13.86 -0.47 -2.10
N ILE A 200 -13.49 0.46 -1.24
CA ILE A 200 -13.21 0.20 0.18
C ILE A 200 -14.33 0.83 1.00
N VAL A 201 -15.00 0.02 1.82
CA VAL A 201 -16.04 0.47 2.72
C VAL A 201 -15.55 0.36 4.15
N LEU A 202 -15.51 1.47 4.88
CA LEU A 202 -15.17 1.55 6.30
C LEU A 202 -16.47 1.68 7.09
N ASP A 203 -16.71 0.79 8.05
CA ASP A 203 -17.90 0.81 8.91
C ASP A 203 -17.49 1.02 10.37
N GLU A 204 -17.91 2.14 10.95
CA GLU A 204 -17.59 2.50 12.33
C GLU A 204 -18.27 1.64 13.39
N ASN A 205 -19.34 0.90 13.03
CA ASN A 205 -20.13 0.09 13.97
C ASN A 205 -19.58 -1.33 14.15
N THR A 206 -18.77 -1.81 13.24
CA THR A 206 -18.33 -3.21 13.18
C THR A 206 -16.88 -3.45 13.59
N HIS A 207 -16.24 -2.50 14.29
CA HIS A 207 -14.83 -2.57 14.72
C HIS A 207 -13.90 -3.08 13.62
N LEU A 208 -13.87 -2.39 12.46
CA LEU A 208 -13.01 -2.69 11.32
C LEU A 208 -13.53 -3.77 10.35
N HIS A 209 -14.77 -3.70 9.95
CA HIS A 209 -15.14 -4.39 8.74
C HIS A 209 -14.70 -3.54 7.53
N ILE A 210 -13.52 -3.84 6.99
CA ILE A 210 -13.11 -3.32 5.68
C ILE A 210 -13.69 -4.28 4.65
N THR A 211 -14.77 -3.86 3.99
CA THR A 211 -15.30 -4.60 2.84
C THR A 211 -14.62 -4.07 1.58
N ILE A 212 -14.01 -4.97 0.82
CA ILE A 212 -13.30 -4.62 -0.40
C ILE A 212 -13.98 -5.29 -1.57
N TYR A 213 -14.46 -4.47 -2.50
CA TYR A 213 -15.00 -4.92 -3.77
C TYR A 213 -13.92 -4.73 -4.83
N HIS A 214 -13.54 -5.83 -5.47
CA HIS A 214 -12.65 -5.79 -6.62
C HIS A 214 -13.49 -5.48 -7.86
N LEU A 215 -13.15 -4.39 -8.54
CA LEU A 215 -13.78 -3.97 -9.80
C LEU A 215 -12.80 -4.28 -10.92
N CYS A 216 -13.11 -5.27 -11.75
CA CYS A 216 -12.33 -5.62 -12.92
C CYS A 216 -13.12 -5.30 -14.19
N LEU A 217 -12.50 -4.54 -15.09
CA LEU A 217 -13.03 -4.24 -16.41
C LEU A 217 -12.17 -4.96 -17.43
N LYS A 218 -12.77 -5.83 -18.24
CA LYS A 218 -12.12 -6.40 -19.43
C LYS A 218 -12.37 -5.49 -20.62
N TYR A 219 -11.31 -5.12 -21.31
CA TYR A 219 -11.42 -4.43 -22.58
C TYR A 219 -11.59 -5.47 -23.67
N GLU A 220 -12.79 -5.57 -24.26
CA GLU A 220 -12.99 -6.30 -25.51
C GLU A 220 -12.62 -5.37 -26.67
N MET A 221 -11.48 -5.64 -27.29
CA MET A 221 -11.16 -4.99 -28.57
C MET A 221 -12.12 -5.52 -29.62
N SER A 222 -13.00 -4.65 -30.06
CA SER A 222 -13.90 -4.86 -31.23
C SER A 222 -13.14 -4.69 -32.53
#